data_06a5209796a6f55b50d2137a081cfe46
#
_entry.id   06a5209796a6f55b50d2137a081cfe46
#
_cell.length_a   1.000
_cell.length_b   1.000
_cell.length_c   1.000
_cell.angle_alpha   90.00
_cell.angle_beta   90.00
_cell.angle_gamma   90.00
#
_symmetry.space_group_name_H-M   'P 1'
#
loop_
_entity.id
_entity.type
_entity.pdbx_description
1 polymer ?
#
loop_
_entity_poly.entity_id
_entity_poly.type
_entity_poly.pdbx_seq_one_letter_code
_entity_poly.pdbx_strand_id
1 'polypeptide(L)'
;MDTKIEIMREIPLFLSNFTPKYAKMNETTTYHTPVLLSESVDLLAIDPDGTYVDLTFGGGGHSRHILSKLSERGRLFSFDQDPDAKANCPDDPRFHFVESNFRFLRGALRYRGVEQVDGILADLGVSSHHFDAKHRGFSFRG
;
A
#
# COMPACT_ATOMS: atom_id res chain seq x y z
N MET A 1 2.14 -17.82 10.97
CA MET A 1 1.02 -17.01 10.47
C MET A 1 1.25 -16.69 9.01
N ASP A 2 0.24 -16.91 8.22
CA ASP A 2 0.34 -16.60 6.80
C ASP A 2 0.18 -15.12 6.57
N THR A 3 0.87 -14.64 5.57
CA THR A 3 0.77 -13.26 5.17
C THR A 3 0.49 -13.21 3.68
N LYS A 4 -0.45 -12.36 3.32
CA LYS A 4 -0.80 -12.14 1.93
C LYS A 4 -0.32 -10.77 1.52
N ILE A 5 0.55 -10.73 0.53
CA ILE A 5 1.05 -9.49 -0.01
C ILE A 5 0.34 -9.22 -1.32
N GLU A 6 -0.24 -8.05 -1.44
CA GLU A 6 -0.86 -7.64 -2.69
C GLU A 6 -0.11 -6.44 -3.24
N ILE A 7 0.23 -6.53 -4.50
CA ILE A 7 0.99 -5.52 -5.20
C ILE A 7 0.19 -5.09 -6.43
N MET A 8 0.01 -3.80 -6.59
CA MET A 8 -0.62 -3.24 -7.78
C MET A 8 0.29 -2.16 -8.33
N ARG A 9 0.31 -2.04 -9.65
CA ARG A 9 1.17 -1.07 -10.29
C ARG A 9 0.39 -0.27 -11.33
N GLU A 10 0.80 0.99 -11.52
CA GLU A 10 0.28 1.86 -12.57
C GLU A 10 -1.24 2.06 -12.43
N ILE A 11 -1.64 2.56 -11.27
CA ILE A 11 -3.05 2.69 -10.92
C ILE A 11 -3.51 4.13 -11.12
N PRO A 12 -4.38 4.40 -12.10
CA PRO A 12 -4.98 5.73 -12.22
C PRO A 12 -6.11 5.87 -11.21
N LEU A 13 -6.01 6.86 -10.36
CA LEU A 13 -6.97 7.04 -9.28
C LEU A 13 -8.09 8.00 -9.67
N PHE A 14 -7.93 8.72 -10.77
CA PHE A 14 -8.93 9.70 -11.18
C PHE A 14 -10.16 9.05 -11.83
N LEU A 15 -10.10 7.79 -12.18
CA LEU A 15 -11.22 7.11 -12.82
C LEU A 15 -12.32 6.87 -11.81
N SER A 16 -13.49 7.39 -12.07
CA SER A 16 -14.61 7.22 -11.15
C SER A 16 -15.05 5.76 -11.06
N ASN A 17 -14.80 5.01 -12.09
CA ASN A 17 -15.16 3.59 -12.12
C ASN A 17 -13.99 2.67 -11.85
N PHE A 18 -13.00 3.17 -11.14
CA PHE A 18 -11.88 2.33 -10.75
C PHE A 18 -12.40 1.11 -10.01
N THR A 19 -12.04 -0.06 -10.47
CA THR A 19 -12.54 -1.31 -9.92
C THR A 19 -11.39 -2.29 -9.71
N PRO A 20 -11.62 -3.32 -8.93
CA PRO A 20 -10.59 -4.33 -8.68
C PRO A 20 -10.10 -5.06 -9.92
N LYS A 21 -10.78 -4.94 -11.04
CA LYS A 21 -10.27 -5.63 -12.21
C LYS A 21 -8.94 -5.07 -12.67
N TYR A 22 -8.62 -3.86 -12.29
CA TYR A 22 -7.27 -3.36 -12.53
C TYR A 22 -6.27 -4.16 -11.73
N ALA A 23 -6.75 -4.82 -10.74
CA ALA A 23 -5.89 -5.68 -9.92
C ALA A 23 -5.42 -6.90 -10.69
N LYS A 24 -5.91 -7.11 -11.90
CA LYS A 24 -5.33 -8.18 -12.71
C LYS A 24 -3.87 -7.93 -12.99
N MET A 25 -3.44 -6.73 -12.78
CA MET A 25 -2.03 -6.40 -12.86
C MET A 25 -1.33 -6.64 -11.53
N ASN A 26 -2.08 -7.08 -10.54
CA ASN A 26 -1.51 -7.39 -9.25
C ASN A 26 -0.69 -8.66 -9.32
N GLU A 27 0.28 -8.69 -8.44
CA GLU A 27 0.93 -9.91 -8.10
C GLU A 27 0.58 -10.20 -6.65
N THR A 28 -0.01 -11.35 -6.42
CA THR A 28 -0.40 -11.74 -5.08
C THR A 28 0.38 -12.96 -4.68
N THR A 29 1.01 -12.89 -3.54
CA THR A 29 1.82 -13.98 -3.02
C THR A 29 1.45 -14.23 -1.57
N THR A 30 1.34 -15.49 -1.20
CA THR A 30 1.06 -15.88 0.16
C THR A 30 2.31 -16.51 0.75
N TYR A 31 2.67 -16.06 1.93
CA TYR A 31 3.86 -16.55 2.63
C TYR A 31 3.42 -17.22 3.92
N HIS A 32 4.13 -18.26 4.31
CA HIS A 32 3.83 -19.01 5.53
C HIS A 32 4.77 -18.65 6.68
N THR A 33 5.74 -17.83 6.42
CA THR A 33 6.68 -17.34 7.41
C THR A 33 6.71 -15.82 7.30
N PRO A 34 7.39 -15.14 8.21
CA PRO A 34 7.50 -13.70 8.08
C PRO A 34 8.00 -13.34 6.71
N VAL A 35 7.30 -12.38 6.12
CA VAL A 35 7.63 -11.94 4.77
C VAL A 35 8.92 -11.18 4.80
N LEU A 36 9.76 -11.45 3.81
CA LEU A 36 10.99 -10.71 3.66
C LEU A 36 10.67 -9.37 3.01
N LEU A 37 11.02 -8.30 3.69
CA LEU A 37 10.67 -6.96 3.24
C LEU A 37 11.20 -6.65 1.86
N SER A 38 12.44 -7.05 1.59
CA SER A 38 13.03 -6.72 0.30
C SER A 38 12.31 -7.40 -0.85
N GLU A 39 11.90 -8.65 -0.67
CA GLU A 39 11.18 -9.36 -1.73
C GLU A 39 9.84 -8.71 -2.02
N SER A 40 9.12 -8.31 -0.99
CA SER A 40 7.84 -7.66 -1.16
C SER A 40 7.98 -6.35 -1.92
N VAL A 41 8.95 -5.56 -1.54
CA VAL A 41 9.17 -4.27 -2.17
C VAL A 41 9.71 -4.44 -3.59
N ASP A 42 10.52 -5.47 -3.83
CA ASP A 42 11.02 -5.73 -5.18
C ASP A 42 9.89 -5.95 -6.18
N LEU A 43 8.78 -6.52 -5.73
CA LEU A 43 7.62 -6.74 -6.59
C LEU A 43 7.01 -5.44 -7.10
N LEU A 44 7.24 -4.35 -6.40
CA LEU A 44 6.75 -3.04 -6.85
C LEU A 44 7.51 -2.52 -8.04
N ALA A 45 8.71 -3.00 -8.30
CA ALA A 45 9.57 -2.51 -9.38
C ALA A 45 9.66 -0.99 -9.33
N ILE A 46 10.13 -0.48 -8.21
CA ILE A 46 10.06 0.95 -7.91
C ILE A 46 10.83 1.80 -8.91
N ASP A 47 10.13 2.79 -9.46
CA ASP A 47 10.73 3.93 -10.14
C ASP A 47 11.14 4.92 -9.06
N PRO A 48 12.41 5.28 -8.93
CA PRO A 48 12.84 6.16 -7.85
C PRO A 48 12.10 7.49 -7.77
N ASP A 49 11.61 7.99 -8.90
CA ASP A 49 10.89 9.26 -8.92
C ASP A 49 9.38 9.09 -8.80
N GLY A 50 8.92 7.88 -8.57
CA GLY A 50 7.50 7.57 -8.60
C GLY A 50 6.77 7.86 -7.30
N THR A 51 5.47 7.60 -7.33
CA THR A 51 4.57 7.77 -6.20
C THR A 51 4.03 6.40 -5.81
N TYR A 52 4.19 6.07 -4.53
CA TYR A 52 3.84 4.74 -4.04
C TYR A 52 2.94 4.83 -2.81
N VAL A 53 2.23 3.74 -2.56
CA VAL A 53 1.30 3.66 -1.45
C VAL A 53 1.56 2.38 -0.68
N ASP A 54 1.60 2.50 0.64
CA ASP A 54 1.62 1.37 1.56
C ASP A 54 0.28 1.39 2.29
N LEU A 55 -0.57 0.42 2.01
CA LEU A 55 -1.90 0.38 2.61
C LEU A 55 -1.90 -0.16 4.03
N THR A 56 -0.81 -0.75 4.46
CA THR A 56 -0.75 -1.43 5.75
C THR A 56 0.52 -1.01 6.47
N PHE A 57 0.55 0.26 6.84
CA PHE A 57 1.76 0.85 7.41
C PHE A 57 2.27 0.14 8.66
N GLY A 58 1.41 -0.01 9.67
CA GLY A 58 1.76 -0.71 10.90
C GLY A 58 3.04 -0.21 11.53
N GLY A 59 4.03 -1.08 11.62
CA GLY A 59 5.32 -0.74 12.20
C GLY A 59 6.25 0.03 11.30
N GLY A 60 5.91 0.16 10.03
CA GLY A 60 6.67 0.99 9.11
C GLY A 60 7.78 0.29 8.35
N GLY A 61 7.89 -1.02 8.47
CA GLY A 61 8.98 -1.75 7.83
C GLY A 61 8.97 -1.64 6.32
N HIS A 62 7.83 -1.95 5.70
CA HIS A 62 7.73 -1.85 4.24
C HIS A 62 7.91 -0.41 3.77
N SER A 63 7.30 0.53 4.48
CA SER A 63 7.41 1.94 4.10
C SER A 63 8.85 2.42 4.13
N ARG A 64 9.61 2.07 5.16
CA ARG A 64 11.01 2.46 5.22
C ARG A 64 11.81 1.86 4.10
N HIS A 65 11.50 0.63 3.74
CA HIS A 65 12.21 -0.02 2.65
C HIS A 65 11.87 0.62 1.31
N ILE A 66 10.60 0.99 1.11
CA ILE A 66 10.22 1.72 -0.10
C ILE A 66 10.97 3.04 -0.18
N LEU A 67 11.03 3.78 0.93
CA LEU A 67 11.73 5.06 0.94
C LEU A 67 13.20 4.90 0.55
N SER A 68 13.81 3.80 0.93
CA SER A 68 15.22 3.56 0.59
C SER A 68 15.44 3.41 -0.90
N LYS A 69 14.38 3.16 -1.67
CA LYS A 69 14.47 3.02 -3.12
C LYS A 69 14.07 4.28 -3.86
N LEU A 70 13.54 5.27 -3.17
CA LEU A 70 13.06 6.49 -3.81
C LEU A 70 14.15 7.56 -3.85
N SER A 71 14.09 8.38 -4.91
CA SER A 71 14.90 9.58 -5.00
C SER A 71 14.22 10.70 -4.22
N GLU A 72 14.83 11.87 -4.22
CA GLU A 72 14.23 13.01 -3.55
C GLU A 72 12.93 13.47 -4.20
N ARG A 73 12.64 13.02 -5.41
CA ARG A 73 11.39 13.34 -6.11
C ARG A 73 10.32 12.30 -5.88
N GLY A 74 10.65 11.17 -5.26
CA GLY A 74 9.67 10.15 -4.99
C GLY A 74 8.74 10.56 -3.87
N ARG A 75 7.59 9.91 -3.80
CA ARG A 75 6.62 10.15 -2.73
C ARG A 75 6.03 8.84 -2.25
N LEU A 76 5.78 8.76 -0.96
CA LEU A 76 5.15 7.59 -0.37
C LEU A 76 4.00 8.04 0.53
N PHE A 77 2.83 7.46 0.31
CA PHE A 77 1.66 7.68 1.16
C PHE A 77 1.36 6.37 1.86
N SER A 78 1.35 6.41 3.19
CA SER A 78 1.17 5.18 3.96
C SER A 78 -0.06 5.31 4.85
N PHE A 79 -0.91 4.29 4.79
CA PHE A 79 -2.21 4.30 5.43
C PHE A 79 -2.22 3.43 6.67
N ASP A 80 -2.87 3.92 7.69
CA ASP A 80 -3.20 3.13 8.86
C ASP A 80 -4.34 3.83 9.58
N GLN A 81 -5.34 3.07 10.02
CA GLN A 81 -6.44 3.67 10.73
C GLN A 81 -6.16 3.79 12.22
N ASP A 82 -5.09 3.17 12.71
CA ASP A 82 -4.71 3.24 14.11
C ASP A 82 -3.84 4.47 14.32
N PRO A 83 -4.30 5.45 15.14
CA PRO A 83 -3.48 6.62 15.38
C PRO A 83 -2.16 6.32 16.08
N ASP A 84 -2.06 5.18 16.78
CA ASP A 84 -0.81 4.81 17.43
C ASP A 84 0.29 4.48 16.42
N ALA A 85 -0.08 4.16 15.20
CA ALA A 85 0.91 3.90 14.16
C ALA A 85 1.73 5.14 13.83
N LYS A 86 1.22 6.31 14.17
CA LYS A 86 1.93 7.56 13.91
C LYS A 86 3.31 7.60 14.54
N ALA A 87 3.48 6.90 15.65
CA ALA A 87 4.76 6.88 16.34
C ALA A 87 5.84 6.20 15.51
N ASN A 88 5.45 5.43 14.50
CA ASN A 88 6.39 4.72 13.65
C ASN A 88 6.76 5.47 12.37
N CYS A 89 6.23 6.66 12.19
CA CYS A 89 6.46 7.41 10.96
C CYS A 89 7.90 7.88 10.86
N PRO A 90 8.55 7.64 9.72
CA PRO A 90 9.87 8.19 9.50
C PRO A 90 9.79 9.70 9.32
N ASP A 91 10.84 10.38 9.75
CA ASP A 91 10.97 11.82 9.55
C ASP A 91 11.61 12.05 8.19
N ASP A 92 10.77 12.09 7.17
CA ASP A 92 11.24 12.13 5.79
C ASP A 92 10.24 12.95 4.99
N PRO A 93 10.70 13.98 4.26
CA PRO A 93 9.76 14.83 3.52
C PRO A 93 9.02 14.12 2.40
N ARG A 94 9.48 12.98 1.96
CA ARG A 94 8.80 12.20 0.92
C ARG A 94 7.69 11.34 1.50
N PHE A 95 7.65 11.19 2.82
CA PHE A 95 6.71 10.30 3.49
C PHE A 95 5.49 11.07 3.96
N HIS A 96 4.31 10.53 3.70
CA HIS A 96 3.04 11.14 4.12
C HIS A 96 2.19 10.08 4.79
N PHE A 97 1.88 10.31 6.05
CA PHE A 97 1.02 9.40 6.79
C PHE A 97 -0.44 9.78 6.57
N VAL A 98 -1.27 8.79 6.24
CA VAL A 98 -2.70 9.00 6.04
C VAL A 98 -3.42 8.17 7.09
N GLU A 99 -3.97 8.84 8.08
CA GLU A 99 -4.71 8.17 9.16
C GLU A 99 -6.12 7.89 8.65
N SER A 100 -6.28 6.75 8.01
CA SER A 100 -7.54 6.39 7.40
C SER A 100 -7.56 4.90 7.09
N ASN A 101 -8.77 4.36 6.98
CA ASN A 101 -8.92 3.03 6.44
C ASN A 101 -8.64 3.07 4.94
N PHE A 102 -7.98 2.05 4.42
CA PHE A 102 -7.59 2.05 3.03
C PHE A 102 -8.78 1.96 2.07
N ARG A 103 -9.98 1.66 2.58
CA ARG A 103 -11.17 1.69 1.74
C ARG A 103 -11.42 3.10 1.18
N PHE A 104 -10.87 4.11 1.80
CA PHE A 104 -11.00 5.48 1.35
C PHE A 104 -9.79 5.96 0.53
N LEU A 105 -9.02 5.02 0.04
CA LEU A 105 -7.77 5.28 -0.65
C LEU A 105 -7.89 6.36 -1.72
N ARG A 106 -8.85 6.18 -2.62
CA ARG A 106 -8.95 7.07 -3.76
C ARG A 106 -9.26 8.51 -3.35
N GLY A 107 -10.27 8.65 -2.47
CA GLY A 107 -10.63 9.98 -2.01
C GLY A 107 -9.53 10.64 -1.22
N ALA A 108 -8.86 9.88 -0.36
CA ALA A 108 -7.79 10.43 0.47
C ALA A 108 -6.62 10.93 -0.39
N LEU A 109 -6.28 10.19 -1.43
CA LEU A 109 -5.19 10.59 -2.30
C LEU A 109 -5.58 11.77 -3.19
N ARG A 110 -6.80 11.76 -3.70
CA ARG A 110 -7.27 12.90 -4.50
C ARG A 110 -7.31 14.18 -3.69
N TYR A 111 -7.68 14.08 -2.43
CA TYR A 111 -7.68 15.24 -1.56
C TYR A 111 -6.27 15.84 -1.44
N ARG A 112 -5.26 15.02 -1.59
CA ARG A 112 -3.86 15.43 -1.52
C ARG A 112 -3.27 15.73 -2.89
N GLY A 113 -4.11 15.81 -3.92
CA GLY A 113 -3.66 16.14 -5.25
C GLY A 113 -3.02 15.00 -6.02
N VAL A 114 -3.25 13.78 -5.58
CA VAL A 114 -2.67 12.61 -6.22
C VAL A 114 -3.72 11.93 -7.09
N GLU A 115 -3.48 11.87 -8.39
CA GLU A 115 -4.42 11.30 -9.33
C GLU A 115 -4.00 9.95 -9.87
N GLN A 116 -2.75 9.59 -9.62
CA GLN A 116 -2.21 8.33 -10.12
C GLN A 116 -1.06 7.91 -9.22
N VAL A 117 -0.95 6.61 -8.99
CA VAL A 117 0.20 6.08 -8.28
C VAL A 117 0.85 5.01 -9.13
N ASP A 118 2.15 4.84 -8.93
CA ASP A 118 2.91 3.86 -9.70
C ASP A 118 2.85 2.49 -9.07
N GLY A 119 2.54 2.42 -7.79
CA GLY A 119 2.38 1.13 -7.16
C GLY A 119 1.75 1.22 -5.79
N ILE A 120 1.09 0.13 -5.40
CA ILE A 120 0.45 -0.01 -4.10
C ILE A 120 0.86 -1.36 -3.52
N LEU A 121 1.23 -1.34 -2.25
CA LEU A 121 1.58 -2.55 -1.52
C LEU A 121 0.65 -2.69 -0.32
N ALA A 122 0.18 -3.91 -0.10
CA ALA A 122 -0.57 -4.23 1.10
C ALA A 122 -0.08 -5.55 1.67
N ASP A 123 0.20 -5.55 2.96
CA ASP A 123 0.63 -6.73 3.68
C ASP A 123 -0.50 -7.14 4.60
N LEU A 124 -1.34 -8.05 4.13
CA LEU A 124 -2.54 -8.44 4.84
C LEU A 124 -2.26 -9.68 5.67
N GLY A 125 -2.29 -9.52 6.98
CA GLY A 125 -2.24 -10.68 7.85
C GLY A 125 -3.51 -11.47 7.67
N VAL A 126 -3.38 -12.78 7.48
CA VAL A 126 -4.55 -13.61 7.29
C VAL A 126 -4.52 -14.74 8.30
N SER A 127 -5.71 -15.11 8.77
CA SER A 127 -5.86 -16.33 9.51
C SER A 127 -7.04 -17.06 8.90
N SER A 128 -6.97 -18.37 8.96
CA SER A 128 -7.84 -19.20 8.15
C SER A 128 -9.31 -18.96 8.41
N HIS A 129 -9.67 -18.78 9.67
CA HIS A 129 -11.08 -18.85 9.99
C HIS A 129 -11.84 -17.54 9.75
N HIS A 130 -11.19 -16.44 9.55
CA HIS A 130 -11.95 -15.23 9.22
C HIS A 130 -11.44 -14.56 7.97
N PHE A 131 -10.91 -15.32 7.13
CA PHE A 131 -10.45 -14.77 5.91
C PHE A 131 -11.53 -14.72 4.86
N ASP A 132 -12.73 -14.88 5.25
CA ASP A 132 -13.83 -14.54 4.40
C ASP A 132 -13.88 -13.03 4.20
N ALA A 133 -13.06 -12.33 4.87
CA ALA A 133 -12.97 -10.90 4.69
C ALA A 133 -12.45 -10.52 3.32
N LYS A 134 -12.16 -11.50 2.51
CA LYS A 134 -11.73 -11.26 1.16
C LYS A 134 -12.58 -10.23 0.44
N HIS A 135 -13.82 -10.23 0.72
CA HIS A 135 -14.73 -9.35 0.03
C HIS A 135 -14.76 -7.95 0.59
N ARG A 136 -14.12 -7.73 1.69
CA ARG A 136 -14.14 -6.39 2.26
C ARG A 136 -12.79 -5.88 2.69
N GLY A 137 -11.84 -6.77 2.78
CA GLY A 137 -10.53 -6.36 3.27
C GLY A 137 -9.83 -5.46 2.29
N PHE A 138 -9.80 -5.86 1.06
CA PHE A 138 -8.98 -5.19 0.08
C PHE A 138 -9.81 -4.84 -1.13
N SER A 139 -10.65 -3.86 -0.96
CA SER A 139 -11.58 -3.45 -1.99
C SER A 139 -11.32 -2.01 -2.39
N PHE A 140 -11.28 -1.78 -3.69
CA PHE A 140 -11.13 -0.44 -4.22
C PHE A 140 -12.43 0.10 -4.75
N ARG A 141 -13.51 -0.58 -4.50
CA ARG A 141 -14.80 -0.07 -4.90
C ARG A 141 -15.27 1.05 -4.01
N GLY A 142 -16.02 1.85 -4.51
CA GLY A 142 -16.78 2.85 -3.74
C GLY A 142 -16.16 4.05 -3.39
#